data_5c84e19ae126d9f122a39482ca2f6d2c
#
_entry.id   5c84e19ae126d9f122a39482ca2f6d2c
#
_cell.length_a   1.000
_cell.length_b   1.000
_cell.length_c   1.000
_cell.angle_alpha   90.00
_cell.angle_beta   90.00
_cell.angle_gamma   90.00
#
_symmetry.space_group_name_H-M   'P 1'
#
loop_
_entity.id
_entity.type
_entity.pdbx_description
1 polymer ?
#
loop_
_entity_poly.entity_id
_entity_poly.type
_entity_poly.pdbx_seq_one_letter_code
_entity_poly.pdbx_strand_id
1 'polypeptide(L)'
;MREILGRRRRLRLRRNGMPAQLEAALTCATAWNWPVLPGAGLKSAGGRGARGRGCACPDPECVVPGAHPFDPGLLAATTDGRMVRWWWQNRPAAPIVLATGGSAPCAVSLPAVAAARALAELDGMGMRLGPVVATPTRWSLLVAPYSLEQLGELLYAKDWVPSSLRFHGEGGYIVLPPSEAAGGQVRWERAPLPGSAAPWLPGVEAVVDALVEASTSAPDGGSRLAY
;
A
#
# COMPACT_ATOMS: atom_id res chain seq x y z
N MET A 1 -30.88 -30.43 48.28
CA MET A 1 -30.43 -30.83 46.94
C MET A 1 -30.19 -29.56 46.14
N ARG A 2 -28.95 -29.16 45.92
CA ARG A 2 -28.58 -27.99 45.11
C ARG A 2 -27.87 -28.51 43.84
N GLU A 3 -28.50 -28.32 42.73
CA GLU A 3 -27.96 -28.62 41.40
C GLU A 3 -26.87 -27.61 41.04
N ILE A 4 -25.67 -28.10 40.79
CA ILE A 4 -24.53 -27.34 40.26
C ILE A 4 -24.59 -27.41 38.77
N LEU A 5 -25.10 -26.39 38.13
CA LEU A 5 -25.07 -26.20 36.66
C LEU A 5 -23.64 -25.87 36.21
N GLY A 6 -22.93 -26.87 35.77
CA GLY A 6 -21.61 -26.72 35.15
C GLY A 6 -21.67 -25.92 33.84
N ARG A 7 -21.15 -24.69 33.85
CA ARG A 7 -20.92 -23.89 32.64
C ARG A 7 -19.87 -24.58 31.77
N ARG A 8 -20.28 -25.30 30.74
CA ARG A 8 -19.40 -25.80 29.70
C ARG A 8 -18.83 -24.60 28.93
N ARG A 9 -17.59 -24.21 29.25
CA ARG A 9 -16.77 -23.34 28.43
C ARG A 9 -16.53 -24.07 27.10
N ARG A 10 -17.21 -23.65 26.03
CA ARG A 10 -16.87 -24.05 24.66
C ARG A 10 -15.49 -23.48 24.37
N LEU A 11 -14.45 -24.31 24.42
CA LEU A 11 -13.16 -24.06 23.83
C LEU A 11 -13.40 -23.88 22.32
N ARG A 12 -13.38 -22.62 21.85
CA ARG A 12 -13.24 -22.35 20.43
C ARG A 12 -11.86 -22.86 20.04
N LEU A 13 -11.80 -24.02 19.39
CA LEU A 13 -10.61 -24.43 18.66
C LEU A 13 -10.31 -23.29 17.67
N ARG A 14 -9.26 -22.50 17.96
CA ARG A 14 -8.64 -21.62 16.97
C ARG A 14 -8.16 -22.56 15.85
N ARG A 15 -8.82 -22.50 14.70
CA ARG A 15 -8.20 -23.00 13.48
C ARG A 15 -6.88 -22.24 13.38
N ASN A 16 -5.76 -22.94 13.49
CA ASN A 16 -4.41 -22.41 13.26
C ASN A 16 -4.28 -22.08 11.78
N GLY A 17 -4.95 -20.99 11.32
CA GLY A 17 -4.68 -20.38 10.05
C GLY A 17 -3.37 -19.59 10.12
N MET A 18 -2.64 -19.53 9.04
CA MET A 18 -1.46 -18.67 8.90
C MET A 18 -1.87 -17.21 9.22
N PRO A 19 -1.03 -16.43 9.92
CA PRO A 19 -1.31 -15.01 10.15
C PRO A 19 -1.54 -14.28 8.83
N ALA A 20 -2.55 -13.42 8.78
CA ALA A 20 -2.96 -12.75 7.54
C ALA A 20 -1.83 -11.96 6.85
N GLN A 21 -0.96 -11.31 7.64
CA GLN A 21 0.22 -10.62 7.11
C GLN A 21 1.20 -11.58 6.45
N LEU A 22 1.47 -12.71 7.07
CA LEU A 22 2.38 -13.72 6.52
C LEU A 22 1.82 -14.30 5.22
N GLU A 23 0.53 -14.63 5.19
CA GLU A 23 -0.14 -15.17 4.01
C GLU A 23 -0.10 -14.17 2.85
N ALA A 24 -0.44 -12.90 3.11
CA ALA A 24 -0.39 -11.85 2.11
C ALA A 24 1.03 -11.56 1.61
N ALA A 25 2.02 -11.49 2.52
CA ALA A 25 3.41 -11.28 2.14
C ALA A 25 3.96 -12.43 1.27
N LEU A 26 3.62 -13.68 1.61
CA LEU A 26 3.98 -14.84 0.79
C LEU A 26 3.30 -14.79 -0.58
N THR A 27 2.02 -14.43 -0.64
CA THR A 27 1.31 -14.28 -1.92
C THR A 27 2.00 -13.25 -2.80
N CYS A 28 2.32 -12.07 -2.26
CA CYS A 28 3.06 -11.05 -3.00
C CYS A 28 4.40 -11.57 -3.51
N ALA A 29 5.19 -12.16 -2.63
CA ALA A 29 6.56 -12.60 -2.97
C ALA A 29 6.58 -13.79 -3.92
N THR A 30 5.80 -14.84 -3.63
CA THR A 30 5.97 -16.13 -4.32
C THR A 30 4.96 -16.37 -5.44
N ALA A 31 3.75 -15.83 -5.35
CA ALA A 31 2.75 -15.98 -6.41
C ALA A 31 2.84 -14.84 -7.43
N TRP A 32 3.03 -13.60 -6.99
CA TRP A 32 3.07 -12.43 -7.86
C TRP A 32 4.49 -11.99 -8.24
N ASN A 33 5.51 -12.58 -7.62
CA ASN A 33 6.92 -12.21 -7.79
C ASN A 33 7.20 -10.73 -7.47
N TRP A 34 6.50 -10.20 -6.46
CA TRP A 34 6.67 -8.83 -5.98
C TRP A 34 7.60 -8.83 -4.76
N PRO A 35 8.75 -8.14 -4.82
CA PRO A 35 9.70 -8.13 -3.71
C PRO A 35 9.14 -7.35 -2.53
N VAL A 36 9.06 -8.00 -1.38
CA VAL A 36 8.53 -7.42 -0.15
C VAL A 36 9.54 -7.48 0.99
N LEU A 37 9.32 -6.61 1.97
CA LEU A 37 10.06 -6.60 3.23
C LEU A 37 9.14 -6.11 4.35
N PRO A 38 9.47 -6.40 5.64
CA PRO A 38 8.70 -5.86 6.76
C PRO A 38 9.00 -4.38 6.96
N GLY A 39 7.94 -3.59 7.09
CA GLY A 39 8.04 -2.18 7.45
C GLY A 39 8.41 -1.97 8.93
N ALA A 40 8.71 -0.73 9.28
CA ALA A 40 9.06 -0.31 10.64
C ALA A 40 8.00 -0.72 11.66
N GLY A 41 6.71 -0.59 11.30
CA GLY A 41 5.61 -0.87 12.21
C GLY A 41 5.36 0.24 13.22
N LEU A 42 4.35 0.03 14.05
CA LEU A 42 3.93 0.96 15.08
C LEU A 42 4.29 0.43 16.46
N LYS A 43 4.78 1.30 17.34
CA LYS A 43 4.96 1.02 18.77
C LYS A 43 3.87 1.73 19.59
N SER A 44 3.46 1.12 20.69
CA SER A 44 2.61 1.80 21.66
C SER A 44 3.34 3.03 22.18
N ALA A 45 2.67 4.19 22.20
CA ALA A 45 3.22 5.36 22.85
C ALA A 45 3.39 5.04 24.35
N GLY A 46 4.65 4.90 24.79
CA GLY A 46 5.00 4.67 26.21
C GLY A 46 4.90 5.99 26.96
N GLY A 47 3.80 6.25 27.64
CA GLY A 47 3.66 7.42 28.51
C GLY A 47 2.21 7.73 28.88
N ARG A 48 1.97 8.12 30.15
CA ARG A 48 0.67 8.66 30.58
C ARG A 48 0.42 9.97 29.84
N GLY A 49 -0.44 9.95 28.83
CA GLY A 49 -0.86 11.14 28.07
C GLY A 49 -0.49 11.16 26.59
N ALA A 50 0.31 10.23 26.08
CA ALA A 50 0.61 10.13 24.66
C ALA A 50 -0.60 9.57 23.90
N ARG A 51 -1.35 10.42 23.23
CA ARG A 51 -2.44 10.03 22.32
C ARG A 51 -1.81 9.66 20.97
N GLY A 52 -1.70 8.36 20.67
CA GLY A 52 -1.30 7.88 19.35
C GLY A 52 -0.25 6.77 19.38
N ARG A 53 -0.18 6.01 18.31
CA ARG A 53 0.88 5.01 18.07
C ARG A 53 2.03 5.71 17.33
N GLY A 54 3.22 5.71 17.91
CA GLY A 54 4.43 6.21 17.26
C GLY A 54 5.01 5.20 16.27
N CYS A 55 5.92 5.67 15.42
CA CYS A 55 6.74 4.78 14.60
C CYS A 55 7.68 3.93 15.48
N ALA A 56 7.93 2.68 15.08
CA ALA A 56 8.94 1.87 15.72
C ALA A 56 10.38 2.23 15.30
N CYS A 57 10.57 3.07 14.29
CA CYS A 57 11.89 3.62 13.93
C CYS A 57 12.42 4.57 15.04
N PRO A 58 13.72 4.89 15.01
CA PRO A 58 14.32 5.78 16.02
C PRO A 58 13.95 7.26 15.86
N ASP A 59 13.44 7.67 14.71
CA ASP A 59 13.07 9.05 14.44
C ASP A 59 11.76 9.41 15.17
N PRO A 60 11.81 10.37 16.15
CA PRO A 60 10.63 10.80 16.89
C PRO A 60 9.64 11.60 16.04
N GLU A 61 10.12 12.24 14.96
CA GLU A 61 9.35 13.07 14.04
C GLU A 61 9.03 12.35 12.72
N CYS A 62 9.04 11.03 12.74
CA CYS A 62 8.79 10.20 11.56
C CYS A 62 7.49 10.63 10.84
N VAL A 63 7.63 11.13 9.62
CA VAL A 63 6.52 11.66 8.81
C VAL A 63 5.59 10.59 8.22
N VAL A 64 6.03 9.31 8.21
CA VAL A 64 5.24 8.16 7.71
C VAL A 64 5.25 7.01 8.73
N PRO A 65 4.74 7.22 9.96
CA PRO A 65 4.90 6.25 11.03
C PRO A 65 4.38 4.86 10.69
N GLY A 66 5.26 3.87 10.84
CA GLY A 66 4.97 2.46 10.56
C GLY A 66 5.00 2.07 9.09
N ALA A 67 4.88 3.02 8.16
CA ALA A 67 4.62 2.80 6.74
C ALA A 67 5.88 2.95 5.87
N HIS A 68 7.04 2.61 6.38
CA HIS A 68 8.30 2.73 5.64
C HIS A 68 9.28 1.58 5.96
N PRO A 69 10.25 1.28 5.06
CA PRO A 69 11.36 0.38 5.35
C PRO A 69 12.22 0.94 6.48
N PHE A 70 12.77 0.07 7.32
CA PHE A 70 13.72 0.51 8.34
C PHE A 70 14.78 -0.55 8.60
N ASP A 71 14.39 -1.67 9.17
CA ASP A 71 15.24 -2.81 9.46
C ASP A 71 14.47 -4.09 9.11
N PRO A 72 14.82 -4.70 7.97
CA PRO A 72 15.85 -4.33 7.00
C PRO A 72 15.50 -3.08 6.17
N GLY A 73 16.52 -2.49 5.52
CA GLY A 73 16.34 -1.41 4.56
C GLY A 73 15.73 -1.89 3.24
N LEU A 74 15.32 -0.95 2.38
CA LEU A 74 14.58 -1.23 1.14
C LEU A 74 15.30 -2.22 0.20
N LEU A 75 16.62 -2.17 0.12
CA LEU A 75 17.44 -3.04 -0.74
C LEU A 75 17.37 -4.52 -0.34
N ALA A 76 16.88 -4.84 0.85
CA ALA A 76 16.69 -6.22 1.28
C ALA A 76 15.36 -6.83 0.78
N ALA A 77 14.51 -6.06 0.09
CA ALA A 77 13.25 -6.57 -0.44
C ALA A 77 13.49 -7.83 -1.28
N THR A 78 12.66 -8.85 -1.09
CA THR A 78 12.90 -10.15 -1.70
C THR A 78 11.62 -10.86 -2.09
N THR A 79 11.73 -11.75 -3.06
CA THR A 79 10.71 -12.72 -3.45
C THR A 79 10.96 -14.12 -2.85
N ASP A 80 12.06 -14.30 -2.07
CA ASP A 80 12.36 -15.57 -1.41
C ASP A 80 11.36 -15.84 -0.26
N GLY A 81 10.49 -16.81 -0.48
CA GLY A 81 9.48 -17.22 0.49
C GLY A 81 10.05 -17.73 1.82
N ARG A 82 11.32 -18.18 1.89
CA ARG A 82 11.96 -18.59 3.15
C ARG A 82 12.28 -17.38 4.00
N MET A 83 12.87 -16.34 3.39
CA MET A 83 13.18 -15.09 4.06
C MET A 83 11.91 -14.36 4.49
N VAL A 84 10.90 -14.26 3.61
CA VAL A 84 9.58 -13.70 3.93
C VAL A 84 8.97 -14.42 5.14
N ARG A 85 8.95 -15.75 5.14
CA ARG A 85 8.43 -16.55 6.25
C ARG A 85 9.19 -16.26 7.57
N TRP A 86 10.51 -16.21 7.50
CA TRP A 86 11.34 -15.91 8.68
C TRP A 86 11.02 -14.52 9.24
N TRP A 87 10.89 -13.50 8.42
CA TRP A 87 10.57 -12.15 8.88
C TRP A 87 9.22 -12.08 9.61
N TRP A 88 8.15 -12.60 9.02
CA TRP A 88 6.82 -12.51 9.64
C TRP A 88 6.60 -13.53 10.76
N GLN A 89 7.38 -14.57 10.87
CA GLN A 89 7.42 -15.41 12.09
C GLN A 89 8.00 -14.65 13.28
N ASN A 90 9.02 -13.84 13.07
CA ASN A 90 9.65 -13.04 14.12
C ASN A 90 8.94 -11.69 14.36
N ARG A 91 8.27 -11.15 13.36
CA ARG A 91 7.52 -9.86 13.42
C ARG A 91 6.13 -10.00 12.78
N PRO A 92 5.20 -10.75 13.42
CA PRO A 92 3.92 -11.13 12.80
C PRO A 92 2.99 -9.96 12.49
N ALA A 93 3.16 -8.82 13.14
CA ALA A 93 2.38 -7.61 12.93
C ALA A 93 3.08 -6.56 12.05
N ALA A 94 4.27 -6.86 11.51
CA ALA A 94 4.99 -5.91 10.68
C ALA A 94 4.20 -5.59 9.41
N PRO A 95 4.08 -4.32 9.01
CA PRO A 95 3.50 -3.92 7.73
C PRO A 95 4.24 -4.56 6.55
N ILE A 96 3.51 -4.83 5.48
CA ILE A 96 4.09 -5.36 4.26
C ILE A 96 4.48 -4.17 3.39
N VAL A 97 5.76 -4.00 3.16
CA VAL A 97 6.30 -3.00 2.24
C VAL A 97 6.68 -3.68 0.93
N LEU A 98 6.13 -3.19 -0.17
CA LEU A 98 6.53 -3.57 -1.53
C LEU A 98 7.60 -2.59 -2.01
N ALA A 99 8.75 -3.08 -2.43
CA ALA A 99 9.71 -2.30 -3.20
C ALA A 99 9.20 -2.16 -4.64
N THR A 100 9.07 -0.91 -5.13
CA THR A 100 8.54 -0.61 -6.46
C THR A 100 9.64 -0.54 -7.51
N GLY A 101 9.28 -0.85 -8.77
CA GLY A 101 10.21 -0.79 -9.91
C GLY A 101 10.92 -2.10 -10.23
N GLY A 102 11.79 -2.08 -11.21
CA GLY A 102 12.39 -3.28 -11.78
C GLY A 102 11.34 -4.19 -12.42
N SER A 103 11.13 -5.39 -11.89
CA SER A 103 10.06 -6.31 -12.31
C SER A 103 8.77 -6.17 -11.47
N ALA A 104 8.82 -5.39 -10.40
CA ALA A 104 7.68 -5.15 -9.51
C ALA A 104 6.81 -4.00 -10.02
N PRO A 105 5.54 -3.93 -9.59
CA PRO A 105 4.70 -2.78 -9.88
C PRO A 105 5.36 -1.47 -9.47
N CYS A 106 5.15 -0.44 -10.26
CA CYS A 106 5.23 0.94 -9.83
C CYS A 106 3.85 1.40 -9.31
N ALA A 107 3.76 2.63 -8.83
CA ALA A 107 2.48 3.19 -8.41
C ALA A 107 2.40 4.69 -8.66
N VAL A 108 1.17 5.16 -8.92
CA VAL A 108 0.82 6.58 -8.90
C VAL A 108 -0.13 6.79 -7.74
N SER A 109 0.17 7.73 -6.85
CA SER A 109 -0.65 7.97 -5.67
C SER A 109 -1.12 9.41 -5.55
N LEU A 110 -2.31 9.59 -4.97
CA LEU A 110 -2.94 10.89 -4.75
C LEU A 110 -3.69 10.90 -3.42
N PRO A 111 -4.06 12.10 -2.88
CA PRO A 111 -4.84 12.22 -1.66
C PRO A 111 -6.14 11.42 -1.77
N ALA A 112 -6.58 10.79 -0.66
CA ALA A 112 -7.68 9.84 -0.66
C ALA A 112 -8.98 10.39 -1.24
N VAL A 113 -9.32 11.66 -0.95
CA VAL A 113 -10.54 12.31 -1.47
C VAL A 113 -10.45 12.49 -2.99
N ALA A 114 -9.31 12.97 -3.49
CA ALA A 114 -9.09 13.12 -4.93
C ALA A 114 -9.06 11.75 -5.65
N ALA A 115 -8.43 10.76 -5.02
CA ALA A 115 -8.39 9.39 -5.53
C ALA A 115 -9.78 8.77 -5.68
N ALA A 116 -10.64 8.92 -4.66
CA ALA A 116 -11.99 8.38 -4.70
C ALA A 116 -12.83 8.99 -5.85
N ARG A 117 -12.69 10.30 -6.08
CA ARG A 117 -13.35 10.99 -7.21
C ARG A 117 -12.80 10.49 -8.54
N ALA A 118 -11.47 10.55 -8.71
CA ALA A 118 -10.83 10.11 -9.93
C ALA A 118 -11.18 8.65 -10.26
N LEU A 119 -11.18 7.76 -9.26
CA LEU A 119 -11.53 6.36 -9.47
C LEU A 119 -12.99 6.18 -9.95
N ALA A 120 -13.93 6.95 -9.41
CA ALA A 120 -15.32 6.92 -9.84
C ALA A 120 -15.49 7.43 -11.30
N GLU A 121 -14.74 8.46 -11.68
CA GLU A 121 -14.73 8.99 -13.05
C GLU A 121 -14.12 7.98 -14.03
N LEU A 122 -12.98 7.38 -13.68
CA LEU A 122 -12.30 6.35 -14.48
C LEU A 122 -13.18 5.11 -14.67
N ASP A 123 -13.89 4.70 -13.62
CA ASP A 123 -14.88 3.61 -13.70
C ASP A 123 -16.07 3.99 -14.60
N GLY A 124 -16.53 5.25 -14.52
CA GLY A 124 -17.60 5.78 -15.40
C GLY A 124 -17.20 5.81 -16.88
N MET A 125 -15.93 6.04 -17.17
CA MET A 125 -15.36 5.98 -18.52
C MET A 125 -15.09 4.54 -19.00
N GLY A 126 -15.31 3.53 -18.15
CA GLY A 126 -15.04 2.13 -18.47
C GLY A 126 -13.56 1.79 -18.56
N MET A 127 -12.70 2.61 -17.98
CA MET A 127 -11.25 2.37 -18.01
C MET A 127 -10.89 1.17 -17.16
N ARG A 128 -10.12 0.23 -17.74
CA ARG A 128 -9.59 -0.90 -16.98
C ARG A 128 -8.44 -0.44 -16.10
N LEU A 129 -8.62 -0.51 -14.79
CA LEU A 129 -7.62 -0.19 -13.79
C LEU A 129 -7.02 -1.45 -13.16
N GLY A 130 -5.76 -1.34 -12.75
CA GLY A 130 -5.07 -2.33 -11.92
C GLY A 130 -5.54 -2.31 -10.46
N PRO A 131 -4.84 -3.05 -9.58
CA PRO A 131 -5.11 -3.02 -8.16
C PRO A 131 -4.91 -1.61 -7.58
N VAL A 132 -5.72 -1.26 -6.58
CA VAL A 132 -5.66 0.03 -5.89
C VAL A 132 -5.53 -0.20 -4.40
N VAL A 133 -4.47 0.33 -3.81
CA VAL A 133 -4.21 0.31 -2.37
C VAL A 133 -4.70 1.61 -1.76
N ALA A 134 -5.52 1.51 -0.72
CA ALA A 134 -6.04 2.65 0.02
C ALA A 134 -5.46 2.72 1.43
N THR A 135 -4.89 3.87 1.77
CA THR A 135 -4.64 4.30 3.14
C THR A 135 -5.67 5.38 3.51
N PRO A 136 -5.82 5.75 4.80
CA PRO A 136 -6.74 6.82 5.17
C PRO A 136 -6.46 8.18 4.50
N THR A 137 -5.21 8.44 4.12
CA THR A 137 -4.79 9.75 3.58
C THR A 137 -4.48 9.74 2.09
N ARG A 138 -4.07 8.60 1.53
CA ARG A 138 -3.66 8.48 0.13
C ARG A 138 -4.05 7.13 -0.46
N TRP A 139 -4.37 7.11 -1.73
CA TRP A 139 -4.55 5.88 -2.50
C TRP A 139 -3.45 5.76 -3.56
N SER A 140 -3.04 4.53 -3.82
CA SER A 140 -1.99 4.18 -4.78
C SER A 140 -2.55 3.24 -5.82
N LEU A 141 -2.58 3.70 -7.06
CA LEU A 141 -2.96 2.91 -8.23
C LEU A 141 -1.70 2.18 -8.71
N LEU A 142 -1.74 0.86 -8.73
CA LEU A 142 -0.62 0.07 -9.22
C LEU A 142 -0.58 0.10 -10.74
N VAL A 143 0.61 0.31 -11.28
CA VAL A 143 0.88 0.40 -12.72
C VAL A 143 2.04 -0.53 -13.09
N ALA A 144 2.17 -0.83 -14.38
CA ALA A 144 3.32 -1.54 -14.89
C ALA A 144 4.63 -0.79 -14.55
N PRO A 145 5.76 -1.50 -14.43
CA PRO A 145 7.04 -0.86 -14.22
C PRO A 145 7.34 0.16 -15.33
N TYR A 146 7.90 1.29 -14.94
CA TYR A 146 8.35 2.35 -15.84
C TYR A 146 9.73 2.86 -15.43
N SER A 147 10.49 3.41 -16.39
CA SER A 147 11.76 4.08 -16.11
C SER A 147 11.55 5.54 -15.74
N LEU A 148 12.56 6.16 -15.08
CA LEU A 148 12.54 7.61 -14.82
C LEU A 148 12.54 8.43 -16.11
N GLU A 149 13.20 7.94 -17.16
CA GLU A 149 13.23 8.56 -18.47
C GLU A 149 11.82 8.59 -19.08
N GLN A 150 11.15 7.43 -19.13
CA GLN A 150 9.77 7.31 -19.62
C GLN A 150 8.80 8.22 -18.83
N LEU A 151 8.92 8.27 -17.50
CA LEU A 151 8.13 9.17 -16.69
C LEU A 151 8.44 10.65 -17.01
N GLY A 152 9.72 10.99 -17.17
CA GLY A 152 10.16 12.34 -17.54
C GLY A 152 9.56 12.80 -18.86
N GLU A 153 9.62 11.97 -19.90
CA GLU A 153 9.03 12.23 -21.20
C GLU A 153 7.50 12.41 -21.12
N LEU A 154 6.83 11.52 -20.37
CA LEU A 154 5.39 11.59 -20.16
C LEU A 154 4.98 12.90 -19.48
N LEU A 155 5.68 13.31 -18.43
CA LEU A 155 5.36 14.53 -17.70
C LEU A 155 5.69 15.79 -18.50
N TYR A 156 6.78 15.78 -19.28
CA TYR A 156 7.15 16.87 -20.16
C TYR A 156 6.14 17.09 -21.28
N ALA A 157 5.50 16.02 -21.76
CA ALA A 157 4.47 16.10 -22.79
C ALA A 157 3.11 16.63 -22.28
N LYS A 158 2.98 16.94 -20.99
CA LYS A 158 1.76 17.46 -20.38
C LYS A 158 1.87 18.95 -20.10
N ASP A 159 0.86 19.71 -20.49
CA ASP A 159 0.77 21.14 -20.15
C ASP A 159 0.58 21.35 -18.64
N TRP A 160 -0.01 20.37 -17.97
CA TRP A 160 -0.28 20.42 -16.54
C TRP A 160 -0.42 19.05 -15.94
N VAL A 161 0.14 18.89 -14.73
CA VAL A 161 0.02 17.67 -13.90
C VAL A 161 -0.34 18.09 -12.49
N PRO A 162 -1.33 17.44 -11.83
CA PRO A 162 -1.68 17.76 -10.45
C PRO A 162 -0.48 17.64 -9.52
N SER A 163 -0.13 18.69 -8.79
CA SER A 163 1.01 18.72 -7.85
C SER A 163 0.85 17.74 -6.68
N SER A 164 -0.36 17.24 -6.46
CA SER A 164 -0.68 16.25 -5.43
C SER A 164 -0.36 14.81 -5.84
N LEU A 165 -0.06 14.55 -7.10
CA LEU A 165 0.40 13.24 -7.56
C LEU A 165 1.78 12.90 -6.98
N ARG A 166 1.97 11.63 -6.66
CA ARG A 166 3.27 11.07 -6.27
C ARG A 166 3.52 9.82 -7.10
N PHE A 167 4.74 9.70 -7.58
CA PHE A 167 5.18 8.60 -8.41
C PHE A 167 6.12 7.71 -7.60
N HIS A 168 5.82 6.42 -7.55
CA HIS A 168 6.60 5.40 -6.85
C HIS A 168 7.19 4.47 -7.91
N GLY A 169 8.34 4.87 -8.45
CA GLY A 169 9.13 4.14 -9.44
C GLY A 169 10.19 3.26 -8.80
N GLU A 170 11.25 2.98 -9.55
CA GLU A 170 12.40 2.21 -9.06
C GLU A 170 13.05 2.90 -7.86
N GLY A 171 13.40 2.09 -6.84
CA GLY A 171 13.92 2.60 -5.57
C GLY A 171 12.86 3.21 -4.64
N GLY A 172 11.60 3.23 -5.05
CA GLY A 172 10.46 3.61 -4.24
C GLY A 172 9.85 2.44 -3.47
N TYR A 173 8.78 2.74 -2.75
CA TYR A 173 8.01 1.71 -2.04
C TYR A 173 6.57 2.14 -1.79
N ILE A 174 5.71 1.16 -1.53
CA ILE A 174 4.35 1.35 -1.02
C ILE A 174 4.06 0.31 0.06
N VAL A 175 3.07 0.59 0.91
CA VAL A 175 2.62 -0.37 1.93
C VAL A 175 1.40 -1.12 1.41
N LEU A 176 1.41 -2.45 1.51
CA LEU A 176 0.35 -3.32 1.02
C LEU A 176 -0.59 -3.79 2.15
N PRO A 177 -1.86 -4.08 1.83
CA PRO A 177 -2.76 -4.79 2.74
C PRO A 177 -2.31 -6.24 3.04
N PRO A 178 -2.67 -6.77 4.21
CA PRO A 178 -3.33 -6.14 5.32
C PRO A 178 -2.30 -5.53 6.27
N SER A 179 -2.06 -4.25 6.21
CA SER A 179 -1.09 -3.56 7.07
C SER A 179 -1.79 -2.49 7.91
N GLU A 180 -1.18 -2.15 9.03
CA GLU A 180 -1.57 -1.00 9.84
C GLU A 180 -0.43 0.02 9.83
N ALA A 181 -0.76 1.28 9.52
CA ALA A 181 0.15 2.42 9.57
C ALA A 181 -0.44 3.52 10.45
N ALA A 182 0.31 4.57 10.74
CA ALA A 182 -0.24 5.71 11.46
C ALA A 182 -1.41 6.30 10.67
N GLY A 183 -2.56 6.35 11.25
CA GLY A 183 -3.79 6.80 10.59
C GLY A 183 -4.77 5.67 10.31
N GLY A 184 -4.35 4.41 10.35
CA GLY A 184 -5.28 3.28 10.27
C GLY A 184 -4.87 2.14 9.34
N GLN A 185 -5.87 1.38 8.94
CA GLN A 185 -5.70 0.19 8.12
C GLN A 185 -5.39 0.54 6.66
N VAL A 186 -4.43 -0.19 6.11
CA VAL A 186 -4.18 -0.25 4.66
C VAL A 186 -5.07 -1.35 4.09
N ARG A 187 -5.85 -1.04 3.07
CA ARG A 187 -6.80 -1.97 2.45
C ARG A 187 -6.71 -1.94 0.93
N TRP A 188 -7.19 -3.00 0.32
CA TRP A 188 -7.45 -2.96 -1.11
C TRP A 188 -8.76 -2.21 -1.37
N GLU A 189 -8.70 -1.13 -2.11
CA GLU A 189 -9.89 -0.51 -2.71
C GLU A 189 -10.32 -1.31 -3.93
N ARG A 190 -9.32 -1.76 -4.71
CA ARG A 190 -9.49 -2.73 -5.77
C ARG A 190 -8.42 -3.81 -5.58
N ALA A 191 -8.86 -4.99 -5.20
CA ALA A 191 -7.96 -6.12 -5.00
C ALA A 191 -7.51 -6.72 -6.34
N PRO A 192 -6.30 -7.30 -6.39
CA PRO A 192 -5.96 -8.23 -7.47
C PRO A 192 -6.98 -9.36 -7.56
N LEU A 193 -7.25 -9.84 -8.78
CA LEU A 193 -8.18 -10.96 -8.96
C LEU A 193 -7.68 -12.20 -8.19
N PRO A 194 -8.55 -12.87 -7.42
CA PRO A 194 -8.18 -14.08 -6.69
C PRO A 194 -7.57 -15.12 -7.61
N GLY A 195 -6.47 -15.76 -7.18
CA GLY A 195 -5.81 -16.82 -7.96
C GLY A 195 -4.98 -16.33 -9.15
N SER A 196 -4.86 -15.02 -9.38
CA SER A 196 -3.97 -14.50 -10.43
C SER A 196 -2.52 -14.83 -10.10
N ALA A 197 -1.85 -15.52 -11.01
CA ALA A 197 -0.39 -15.72 -10.94
C ALA A 197 0.38 -14.42 -11.18
N ALA A 198 -0.19 -13.48 -11.92
CA ALA A 198 0.33 -12.13 -12.12
C ALA A 198 -0.87 -11.16 -12.21
N PRO A 199 -1.04 -10.24 -11.24
CA PRO A 199 -2.04 -9.20 -11.34
C PRO A 199 -1.81 -8.33 -12.59
N TRP A 200 -2.86 -8.08 -13.34
CA TRP A 200 -2.76 -7.19 -14.48
C TRP A 200 -2.53 -5.74 -14.03
N LEU A 201 -1.61 -5.05 -14.71
CA LEU A 201 -1.21 -3.67 -14.41
C LEU A 201 -1.34 -2.82 -15.68
N PRO A 202 -2.00 -1.64 -15.61
CA PRO A 202 -2.03 -0.69 -16.71
C PRO A 202 -0.66 -0.01 -16.90
N GLY A 203 -0.39 0.52 -18.09
CA GLY A 203 0.74 1.42 -18.31
C GLY A 203 0.59 2.72 -17.52
N VAL A 204 1.71 3.33 -17.13
CA VAL A 204 1.70 4.58 -16.37
C VAL A 204 1.09 5.72 -17.18
N GLU A 205 1.30 5.75 -18.50
CA GLU A 205 0.78 6.76 -19.41
C GLU A 205 -0.76 6.82 -19.34
N ALA A 206 -1.41 5.67 -19.51
CA ALA A 206 -2.86 5.57 -19.52
C ALA A 206 -3.46 6.06 -18.18
N VAL A 207 -2.80 5.73 -17.06
CA VAL A 207 -3.26 6.14 -15.72
C VAL A 207 -3.05 7.64 -15.51
N VAL A 208 -1.89 8.19 -15.90
CA VAL A 208 -1.61 9.62 -15.75
C VAL A 208 -2.52 10.45 -16.62
N ASP A 209 -2.72 10.05 -17.88
CA ASP A 209 -3.63 10.74 -18.83
C ASP A 209 -5.03 10.83 -18.24
N ALA A 210 -5.56 9.72 -17.77
CA ALA A 210 -6.88 9.64 -17.18
C ALA A 210 -6.99 10.45 -15.86
N LEU A 211 -5.96 10.45 -15.02
CA LEU A 211 -5.94 11.24 -13.78
C LEU A 211 -5.84 12.74 -14.04
N VAL A 212 -5.12 13.15 -15.07
CA VAL A 212 -5.06 14.56 -15.51
C VAL A 212 -6.43 14.99 -16.05
N GLU A 213 -7.05 14.19 -16.91
CA GLU A 213 -8.38 14.46 -17.45
C GLU A 213 -9.44 14.57 -16.35
N ALA A 214 -9.49 13.59 -15.44
CA ALA A 214 -10.40 13.61 -14.29
C ALA A 214 -10.17 14.83 -13.38
N SER A 215 -8.93 15.29 -13.24
CA SER A 215 -8.60 16.46 -12.42
C SER A 215 -8.98 17.79 -13.09
N THR A 216 -9.01 17.84 -14.42
CA THR A 216 -9.44 19.05 -15.18
C THR A 216 -10.94 19.17 -15.25
N SER A 217 -11.66 18.06 -15.20
CA SER A 217 -13.13 18.00 -15.24
C SER A 217 -13.78 18.37 -13.91
N ALA A 218 -13.02 18.41 -12.81
CA ALA A 218 -13.54 18.76 -11.49
C ALA A 218 -13.58 20.29 -11.32
N PRO A 219 -14.76 20.94 -11.16
CA PRO A 219 -14.83 22.34 -10.78
C PRO A 219 -14.30 22.48 -9.33
N ASP A 220 -13.30 23.30 -9.16
CA ASP A 220 -12.70 23.74 -7.90
C ASP A 220 -11.75 22.77 -7.16
N GLY A 221 -10.47 23.14 -7.13
CA GLY A 221 -9.50 22.65 -6.18
C GLY A 221 -8.03 22.56 -6.62
N GLY A 222 -7.68 22.97 -7.77
CA GLY A 222 -6.28 23.05 -8.19
C GLY A 222 -5.69 24.42 -7.86
N SER A 223 -4.87 24.53 -6.81
CA SER A 223 -3.95 25.68 -6.70
C SER A 223 -3.09 25.71 -7.97
N ARG A 224 -3.39 26.64 -8.88
CA ARG A 224 -2.49 27.01 -9.95
C ARG A 224 -1.29 27.70 -9.26
N LEU A 225 -0.17 27.02 -9.17
CA LEU A 225 1.09 27.73 -9.00
C LEU A 225 1.39 28.38 -10.34
N ALA A 226 1.05 29.66 -10.46
CA ALA A 226 1.60 30.52 -11.50
C ALA A 226 3.07 30.78 -11.15
N TYR A 227 3.97 30.46 -12.08
CA TYR A 227 5.33 30.94 -12.09
C TYR A 227 5.36 32.34 -12.67
#